data_64d3129458040ba12d21dc7c7ef8927c
#
_entry.id   64d3129458040ba12d21dc7c7ef8927c
#
_cell.length_a   1.000
_cell.length_b   1.000
_cell.length_c   1.000
_cell.angle_alpha   90.00
_cell.angle_beta   90.00
_cell.angle_gamma   90.00
#
_symmetry.space_group_name_H-M   'P 1'
#
loop_
_entity.id
_entity.type
_entity.pdbx_description
1 polymer ?
#
loop_
_entity_poly.entity_id
_entity_poly.type
_entity_poly.pdbx_seq_one_letter_code
_entity_poly.pdbx_strand_id
1 'polypeptide(L)'
;YSPAVLWSYVAQFENITKEYELGEFIWRRDLIEEAVARLKDHAIVGFSTYIWNRSYNTVLARELKKANPNILILAGGPEYPIEKPHFFKTYPFIDICAKLEGEKSFKKILEHFLTDKDYTSIPGLLINDNGKTIDTGDAVRIDDLDTIPSPYLTDIFKSLMEKHPEIRWNATLETN
;
A
#
# COMPACT_ATOMS: atom_id res chain seq x y z
N TYR A 1 7.84 4.01 6.45
CA TYR A 1 8.97 3.35 5.75
C TYR A 1 8.47 2.42 4.65
N SER A 2 7.72 1.36 4.96
CA SER A 2 7.31 0.33 3.99
C SER A 2 6.65 0.86 2.70
N PRO A 3 5.70 1.83 2.71
CA PRO A 3 5.18 2.40 1.47
C PRO A 3 6.24 3.10 0.61
N ALA A 4 7.24 3.71 1.25
CA ALA A 4 8.34 4.35 0.54
C ALA A 4 9.28 3.33 -0.12
N VAL A 5 9.51 2.17 0.52
CA VAL A 5 10.27 1.06 -0.08
C VAL A 5 9.56 0.53 -1.32
N LEU A 6 8.24 0.29 -1.21
CA LEU A 6 7.43 -0.16 -2.36
C LEU A 6 7.51 0.83 -3.54
N TRP A 7 7.39 2.13 -3.24
CA TRP A 7 7.51 3.13 -4.29
C TRP A 7 8.93 3.21 -4.86
N SER A 8 9.98 3.16 -4.03
CA SER A 8 11.37 3.13 -4.50
C SER A 8 11.62 1.97 -5.46
N TYR A 9 11.04 0.81 -5.18
CA TYR A 9 11.16 -0.35 -6.06
C TYR A 9 10.47 -0.12 -7.40
N VAL A 10 9.21 0.33 -7.41
CA VAL A 10 8.45 0.49 -8.65
C VAL A 10 8.86 1.71 -9.47
N ALA A 11 9.43 2.73 -8.85
CA ALA A 11 9.91 3.93 -9.52
C ALA A 11 11.13 3.69 -10.45
N GLN A 12 11.76 2.52 -10.36
CA GLN A 12 12.82 2.11 -11.31
C GLN A 12 12.27 1.76 -12.70
N PHE A 13 10.96 1.54 -12.81
CA PHE A 13 10.32 1.07 -14.04
C PHE A 13 9.62 2.22 -14.76
N GLU A 14 10.12 2.57 -15.95
CA GLU A 14 9.63 3.69 -16.75
C GLU A 14 8.14 3.55 -17.12
N ASN A 15 7.67 2.32 -17.37
CA ASN A 15 6.25 2.05 -17.63
C ASN A 15 5.35 2.35 -16.43
N ILE A 16 5.90 2.39 -15.21
CA ILE A 16 5.16 2.79 -14.01
C ILE A 16 5.21 4.31 -13.84
N THR A 17 6.40 4.91 -13.90
CA THR A 17 6.58 6.35 -13.62
C THR A 17 5.98 7.27 -14.69
N LYS A 18 5.68 6.76 -15.89
CA LYS A 18 4.93 7.49 -16.92
C LYS A 18 3.44 7.59 -16.61
N GLU A 19 2.89 6.61 -15.88
CA GLU A 19 1.43 6.46 -15.67
C GLU A 19 1.02 6.80 -14.23
N TYR A 20 1.96 6.73 -13.29
CA TYR A 20 1.69 6.92 -11.87
C TYR A 20 2.59 7.96 -11.24
N GLU A 21 1.99 8.72 -10.36
CA GLU A 21 2.64 9.66 -9.48
C GLU A 21 2.45 9.21 -8.02
N LEU A 22 3.51 9.35 -7.21
CA LEU A 22 3.41 9.11 -5.78
C LEU A 22 2.61 10.24 -5.14
N GLY A 23 1.51 9.87 -4.52
CA GLY A 23 0.68 10.77 -3.74
C GLY A 23 1.29 11.10 -2.36
N GLU A 24 0.46 11.61 -1.49
CA GLU A 24 0.87 12.05 -0.16
C GLU A 24 0.97 10.89 0.83
N PHE A 25 2.00 10.92 1.69
CA PHE A 25 2.08 10.02 2.84
C PHE A 25 1.25 10.53 4.01
N ILE A 26 0.37 9.68 4.54
CA ILE A 26 -0.22 9.87 5.87
C ILE A 26 0.74 9.27 6.89
N TRP A 27 1.58 10.10 7.49
CA TRP A 27 2.66 9.69 8.40
C TRP A 27 2.33 9.90 9.88
N ARG A 28 1.23 10.61 10.15
CA ARG A 28 0.66 10.82 11.49
C ARG A 28 -0.85 10.55 11.48
N ARG A 29 -1.44 10.46 12.65
CA ARG A 29 -2.88 10.27 12.78
C ARG A 29 -3.59 11.63 12.72
N ASP A 30 -3.90 12.06 11.51
CA ASP A 30 -4.76 13.23 11.27
C ASP A 30 -6.22 12.87 11.58
N LEU A 31 -7.10 13.88 11.63
CA LEU A 31 -8.54 13.62 11.68
C LEU A 31 -8.94 12.80 10.43
N ILE A 32 -9.82 11.84 10.63
CA ILE A 32 -10.23 10.93 9.52
C ILE A 32 -10.80 11.71 8.34
N GLU A 33 -11.63 12.73 8.62
CA GLU A 33 -12.25 13.58 7.60
C GLU A 33 -11.21 14.34 6.76
N GLU A 34 -10.17 14.84 7.39
CA GLU A 34 -9.06 15.54 6.72
C GLU A 34 -8.25 14.55 5.86
N ALA A 35 -7.93 13.38 6.39
CA ALA A 35 -7.22 12.33 5.64
C ALA A 35 -8.05 11.84 4.45
N VAL A 36 -9.36 11.65 4.61
CA VAL A 36 -10.27 11.29 3.52
C VAL A 36 -10.32 12.39 2.46
N ALA A 37 -10.44 13.66 2.85
CA ALA A 37 -10.49 14.78 1.90
C ALA A 37 -9.24 14.84 1.01
N ARG A 38 -8.07 14.51 1.57
CA ARG A 38 -6.79 14.48 0.83
C ARG A 38 -6.64 13.27 -0.09
N LEU A 39 -7.18 12.11 0.30
CA LEU A 39 -6.92 10.84 -0.38
C LEU A 39 -8.04 10.37 -1.31
N LYS A 40 -9.28 10.86 -1.18
CA LYS A 40 -10.46 10.34 -1.88
C LYS A 40 -10.38 10.40 -3.42
N ASP A 41 -9.56 11.28 -3.96
CA ASP A 41 -9.41 11.47 -5.41
C ASP A 41 -8.24 10.67 -5.99
N HIS A 42 -7.53 9.88 -5.15
CA HIS A 42 -6.49 8.96 -5.62
C HIS A 42 -7.13 7.70 -6.23
N ALA A 43 -6.46 7.15 -7.23
CA ALA A 43 -6.89 5.90 -7.86
C ALA A 43 -6.63 4.67 -6.98
N ILE A 44 -5.50 4.70 -6.26
CA ILE A 44 -5.02 3.60 -5.42
C ILE A 44 -4.54 4.19 -4.08
N VAL A 45 -4.95 3.57 -2.97
CA VAL A 45 -4.42 3.89 -1.63
C VAL A 45 -3.94 2.62 -0.95
N GLY A 46 -2.66 2.61 -0.56
CA GLY A 46 -2.02 1.50 0.13
C GLY A 46 -1.88 1.75 1.63
N PHE A 47 -2.17 0.73 2.42
CA PHE A 47 -2.03 0.73 3.88
C PHE A 47 -0.99 -0.29 4.34
N SER A 48 0.08 0.18 4.95
CA SER A 48 1.01 -0.68 5.70
C SER A 48 0.55 -0.75 7.16
N THR A 49 0.11 -1.94 7.59
CA THR A 49 -0.65 -2.08 8.83
C THR A 49 0.12 -2.87 9.88
N TYR A 50 0.33 -2.19 11.01
CA TYR A 50 0.99 -2.67 12.21
C TYR A 50 0.06 -2.48 13.41
N ILE A 51 0.40 -3.08 14.56
CA ILE A 51 -0.42 -3.04 15.78
C ILE A 51 -0.78 -1.60 16.21
N TRP A 52 0.14 -0.67 16.03
CA TRP A 52 -0.07 0.73 16.46
C TRP A 52 -0.97 1.55 15.52
N ASN A 53 -1.13 1.20 14.26
CA ASN A 53 -1.92 1.96 13.29
C ASN A 53 -3.15 1.21 12.75
N ARG A 54 -3.34 -0.07 13.09
CA ARG A 54 -4.43 -0.91 12.56
C ARG A 54 -5.81 -0.27 12.70
N SER A 55 -6.15 0.23 13.88
CA SER A 55 -7.47 0.84 14.11
C SER A 55 -7.67 2.08 13.25
N TYR A 56 -6.67 2.95 13.15
CA TYR A 56 -6.71 4.14 12.32
C TYR A 56 -6.84 3.77 10.83
N ASN A 57 -5.97 2.89 10.32
CA ASN A 57 -5.98 2.42 8.94
C ASN A 57 -7.33 1.78 8.57
N THR A 58 -7.90 0.99 9.47
CA THR A 58 -9.20 0.33 9.25
C THR A 58 -10.34 1.36 9.10
N VAL A 59 -10.38 2.37 9.96
CA VAL A 59 -11.40 3.42 9.87
C VAL A 59 -11.19 4.26 8.61
N LEU A 60 -9.95 4.68 8.34
CA LEU A 60 -9.63 5.49 7.17
C LEU A 60 -9.95 4.77 5.86
N ALA A 61 -9.57 3.50 5.71
CA ALA A 61 -9.88 2.69 4.52
C ALA A 61 -11.39 2.57 4.30
N ARG A 62 -12.16 2.35 5.36
CA ARG A 62 -13.63 2.27 5.30
C ARG A 62 -14.24 3.59 4.84
N GLU A 63 -13.83 4.71 5.41
CA GLU A 63 -14.38 6.02 5.07
C GLU A 63 -13.95 6.47 3.66
N LEU A 64 -12.74 6.12 3.22
CA LEU A 64 -12.30 6.32 1.84
C LEU A 64 -13.18 5.56 0.85
N LYS A 65 -13.47 4.29 1.12
CA LYS A 65 -14.32 3.47 0.23
C LYS A 65 -15.76 3.97 0.16
N LYS A 66 -16.27 4.58 1.25
CA LYS A 66 -17.57 5.29 1.24
C LYS A 66 -17.53 6.57 0.41
N ALA A 67 -16.45 7.35 0.53
CA ALA A 67 -16.29 8.61 -0.20
C ALA A 67 -16.06 8.40 -1.69
N ASN A 68 -15.31 7.35 -2.05
CA ASN A 68 -15.03 6.96 -3.43
C ASN A 68 -15.04 5.42 -3.56
N PRO A 69 -16.16 4.82 -3.98
CA PRO A 69 -16.24 3.36 -4.18
C PRO A 69 -15.27 2.80 -5.22
N ASN A 70 -14.77 3.62 -6.13
CA ASN A 70 -13.88 3.20 -7.22
C ASN A 70 -12.39 3.17 -6.82
N ILE A 71 -12.04 3.70 -5.66
CA ILE A 71 -10.65 3.68 -5.18
C ILE A 71 -10.21 2.24 -4.92
N LEU A 72 -9.03 1.87 -5.41
CA LEU A 72 -8.44 0.57 -5.08
C LEU A 72 -7.75 0.65 -3.71
N ILE A 73 -8.25 -0.08 -2.73
CA ILE A 73 -7.68 -0.16 -1.39
C ILE A 73 -6.79 -1.38 -1.27
N LEU A 74 -5.49 -1.12 -1.15
CA LEU A 74 -4.47 -2.14 -0.91
C LEU A 74 -4.13 -2.19 0.58
N ALA A 75 -3.98 -3.38 1.13
CA ALA A 75 -3.51 -3.58 2.50
C ALA A 75 -2.31 -4.51 2.52
N GLY A 76 -1.40 -4.27 3.45
CA GLY A 76 -0.25 -5.14 3.72
C GLY A 76 0.22 -4.92 5.16
N GLY A 77 1.26 -5.65 5.54
CA GLY A 77 1.79 -5.64 6.91
C GLY A 77 1.19 -6.74 7.79
N PRO A 78 1.79 -6.97 8.97
CA PRO A 78 1.56 -8.20 9.76
C PRO A 78 0.26 -8.23 10.56
N GLU A 79 -0.48 -7.11 10.63
CA GLU A 79 -1.53 -6.96 11.64
C GLU A 79 -2.96 -7.24 11.17
N TYR A 80 -3.20 -7.38 9.89
CA TYR A 80 -4.49 -7.87 9.45
C TYR A 80 -4.54 -9.40 9.59
N PRO A 81 -5.62 -9.94 10.19
CA PRO A 81 -5.79 -11.39 10.37
C PRO A 81 -6.23 -12.05 9.06
N ILE A 82 -5.37 -11.99 8.05
CA ILE A 82 -5.65 -12.43 6.68
C ILE A 82 -5.86 -13.94 6.56
N GLU A 83 -5.37 -14.71 7.54
CA GLU A 83 -5.55 -16.16 7.64
C GLU A 83 -6.98 -16.57 8.01
N LYS A 84 -7.81 -15.62 8.49
CA LYS A 84 -9.19 -15.91 8.91
C LYS A 84 -10.10 -16.10 7.69
N PRO A 85 -10.92 -17.16 7.66
CA PRO A 85 -11.72 -17.52 6.47
C PRO A 85 -12.78 -16.50 6.07
N HIS A 86 -13.05 -15.50 6.90
CA HIS A 86 -14.04 -14.46 6.64
C HIS A 86 -13.44 -13.06 6.65
N PHE A 87 -12.15 -12.95 6.31
CA PHE A 87 -11.43 -11.67 6.34
C PHE A 87 -12.16 -10.56 5.58
N PHE A 88 -12.48 -10.76 4.31
CA PHE A 88 -13.15 -9.74 3.51
C PHE A 88 -14.63 -9.53 3.86
N LYS A 89 -15.28 -10.44 4.58
CA LYS A 89 -16.60 -10.16 5.18
C LYS A 89 -16.50 -9.17 6.34
N THR A 90 -15.39 -9.22 7.07
CA THR A 90 -15.11 -8.29 8.19
C THR A 90 -14.58 -6.95 7.68
N TYR A 91 -13.79 -6.97 6.61
CA TYR A 91 -13.15 -5.80 6.00
C TYR A 91 -13.54 -5.64 4.51
N PRO A 92 -14.84 -5.44 4.19
CA PRO A 92 -15.33 -5.42 2.81
C PRO A 92 -14.82 -4.23 1.99
N PHE A 93 -14.29 -3.23 2.64
CA PHE A 93 -13.69 -2.04 2.04
C PHE A 93 -12.22 -2.23 1.59
N ILE A 94 -11.61 -3.37 1.89
CA ILE A 94 -10.28 -3.74 1.39
C ILE A 94 -10.48 -4.57 0.13
N ASP A 95 -9.82 -4.19 -0.96
CA ASP A 95 -9.91 -4.90 -2.24
C ASP A 95 -8.85 -6.01 -2.35
N ILE A 96 -7.60 -5.69 -1.94
CA ILE A 96 -6.47 -6.61 -2.05
C ILE A 96 -5.62 -6.54 -0.78
N CYS A 97 -5.17 -7.69 -0.29
CA CYS A 97 -4.12 -7.80 0.70
C CYS A 97 -2.88 -8.45 0.10
N ALA A 98 -1.72 -7.80 0.25
CA ALA A 98 -0.44 -8.40 -0.06
C ALA A 98 0.05 -9.26 1.11
N LYS A 99 0.51 -10.46 0.80
CA LYS A 99 1.14 -11.38 1.73
C LYS A 99 2.66 -11.20 1.67
N LEU A 100 3.33 -11.19 2.84
CA LEU A 100 4.79 -11.10 2.92
C LEU A 100 5.38 -9.87 2.19
N GLU A 101 6.39 -10.09 1.34
CA GLU A 101 7.06 -9.05 0.55
C GLU A 101 6.15 -8.55 -0.57
N GLY A 102 5.97 -7.23 -0.65
CA GLY A 102 4.98 -6.62 -1.52
C GLY A 102 5.52 -6.02 -2.83
N GLU A 103 6.82 -5.90 -3.00
CA GLU A 103 7.45 -5.09 -4.06
C GLU A 103 7.08 -5.59 -5.46
N LYS A 104 7.31 -6.88 -5.73
CA LYS A 104 6.97 -7.51 -7.02
C LYS A 104 5.47 -7.53 -7.27
N SER A 105 4.69 -7.86 -6.24
CA SER A 105 3.23 -7.90 -6.34
C SER A 105 2.65 -6.50 -6.56
N PHE A 106 3.18 -5.48 -5.87
CA PHE A 106 2.75 -4.09 -6.04
C PHE A 106 3.01 -3.60 -7.46
N LYS A 107 4.21 -3.86 -8.02
CA LYS A 107 4.50 -3.55 -9.44
C LYS A 107 3.46 -4.16 -10.37
N LYS A 108 3.16 -5.44 -10.20
CA LYS A 108 2.18 -6.14 -11.02
C LYS A 108 0.76 -5.60 -10.86
N ILE A 109 0.35 -5.24 -9.62
CA ILE A 109 -0.94 -4.58 -9.38
C ILE A 109 -1.04 -3.28 -10.19
N LEU A 110 0.02 -2.44 -10.19
CA LEU A 110 0.02 -1.20 -10.96
C LEU A 110 -0.10 -1.47 -12.47
N GLU A 111 0.61 -2.47 -13.01
CA GLU A 111 0.52 -2.85 -14.41
C GLU A 111 -0.89 -3.31 -14.80
N HIS A 112 -1.53 -4.16 -13.99
CA HIS A 112 -2.88 -4.67 -14.24
C HIS A 112 -3.98 -3.63 -14.01
N PHE A 113 -3.76 -2.66 -13.12
CA PHE A 113 -4.76 -1.62 -12.84
C PHE A 113 -5.09 -0.77 -14.07
N LEU A 114 -4.14 -0.57 -14.98
CA LEU A 114 -4.32 0.20 -16.21
C LEU A 114 -4.88 -0.63 -17.37
N THR A 115 -4.93 -1.93 -17.22
CA THR A 115 -5.33 -2.84 -18.31
C THR A 115 -6.66 -3.54 -17.99
N ASP A 116 -6.60 -4.75 -17.51
CA ASP A 116 -7.75 -5.64 -17.30
C ASP A 116 -8.28 -5.65 -15.87
N LYS A 117 -7.49 -5.14 -14.92
CA LYS A 117 -7.75 -5.20 -13.46
C LYS A 117 -7.95 -6.63 -12.95
N ASP A 118 -7.39 -7.61 -13.67
CA ASP A 118 -7.34 -8.99 -13.22
C ASP A 118 -6.05 -9.27 -12.44
N TYR A 119 -6.17 -9.38 -11.14
CA TYR A 119 -5.04 -9.60 -10.23
C TYR A 119 -4.85 -11.08 -9.88
N THR A 120 -5.67 -11.98 -10.41
CA THR A 120 -5.69 -13.41 -10.03
C THR A 120 -4.41 -14.16 -10.42
N SER A 121 -3.70 -13.68 -11.43
CA SER A 121 -2.42 -14.23 -11.88
C SER A 121 -1.21 -13.73 -11.08
N ILE A 122 -1.38 -12.77 -10.16
CA ILE A 122 -0.29 -12.17 -9.39
C ILE A 122 -0.07 -12.97 -8.10
N PRO A 123 1.10 -13.61 -7.90
CA PRO A 123 1.36 -14.36 -6.67
C PRO A 123 1.43 -13.45 -5.43
N GLY A 124 1.06 -14.01 -4.28
CA GLY A 124 1.19 -13.34 -2.99
C GLY A 124 0.04 -12.42 -2.62
N LEU A 125 -1.13 -12.59 -3.24
CA LEU A 125 -2.28 -11.75 -2.95
C LEU A 125 -3.44 -12.55 -2.34
N LEU A 126 -4.21 -11.85 -1.52
CA LEU A 126 -5.59 -12.20 -1.20
C LEU A 126 -6.48 -11.13 -1.83
N ILE A 127 -7.43 -11.55 -2.67
CA ILE A 127 -8.30 -10.66 -3.44
C ILE A 127 -9.73 -10.81 -2.93
N ASN A 128 -10.41 -9.67 -2.78
CA ASN A 128 -11.81 -9.62 -2.38
C ASN A 128 -12.74 -9.83 -3.58
N ASP A 129 -13.32 -11.01 -3.68
CA ASP A 129 -14.41 -11.29 -4.61
C ASP A 129 -15.74 -11.28 -3.86
N ASN A 130 -16.33 -10.10 -3.71
CA ASN A 130 -17.65 -9.91 -3.07
C ASN A 130 -17.73 -10.57 -1.65
N GLY A 131 -16.67 -10.43 -0.87
CA GLY A 131 -16.55 -11.00 0.47
C GLY A 131 -16.04 -12.43 0.49
N LYS A 132 -15.77 -13.04 -0.66
CA LYS A 132 -15.01 -14.29 -0.78
C LYS A 132 -13.54 -13.96 -0.97
N THR A 133 -12.67 -14.83 -0.48
CA THR A 133 -11.23 -14.69 -0.65
C THR A 133 -10.75 -15.53 -1.82
N ILE A 134 -10.10 -14.89 -2.80
CA ILE A 134 -9.27 -15.57 -3.79
C ILE A 134 -7.84 -15.48 -3.26
N ASP A 135 -7.20 -16.61 -2.99
CA ASP A 135 -5.79 -16.71 -2.60
C ASP A 135 -4.96 -17.10 -3.83
N THR A 136 -4.01 -16.26 -4.20
CA THR A 136 -3.16 -16.45 -5.38
C THR A 136 -1.85 -17.18 -5.08
N GLY A 137 -1.75 -17.82 -3.92
CA GLY A 137 -0.56 -18.57 -3.50
C GLY A 137 0.48 -17.68 -2.81
N ASP A 138 1.71 -18.19 -2.72
CA ASP A 138 2.79 -17.52 -2.01
C ASP A 138 3.43 -16.39 -2.82
N ALA A 139 3.88 -15.34 -2.13
CA ALA A 139 4.62 -14.25 -2.74
C ALA A 139 5.99 -14.72 -3.27
N VAL A 140 6.40 -14.16 -4.39
CA VAL A 140 7.75 -14.39 -4.94
C VAL A 140 8.73 -13.47 -4.24
N ARG A 141 9.64 -14.04 -3.46
CA ARG A 141 10.69 -13.29 -2.77
C ARG A 141 11.66 -12.60 -3.72
N ILE A 142 12.29 -11.56 -3.23
CA ILE A 142 13.43 -10.91 -3.88
C ILE A 142 14.69 -11.49 -3.26
N ASP A 143 15.46 -12.25 -4.06
CA ASP A 143 16.68 -12.91 -3.59
C ASP A 143 17.83 -11.91 -3.39
N ASP A 144 17.88 -10.89 -4.24
CA ASP A 144 18.89 -9.83 -4.21
C ASP A 144 18.24 -8.52 -3.72
N LEU A 145 18.41 -8.22 -2.44
CA LEU A 145 17.86 -7.02 -1.81
C LEU A 145 18.52 -5.72 -2.29
N ASP A 146 19.71 -5.79 -2.89
CA ASP A 146 20.37 -4.61 -3.47
C ASP A 146 19.63 -4.08 -4.71
N THR A 147 18.71 -4.87 -5.26
CA THR A 147 17.80 -4.43 -6.33
C THR A 147 16.68 -3.49 -5.85
N ILE A 148 16.51 -3.33 -4.54
CA ILE A 148 15.53 -2.41 -3.95
C ILE A 148 16.24 -1.13 -3.55
N PRO A 149 16.01 0.00 -4.25
CA PRO A 149 16.63 1.26 -3.88
C PRO A 149 16.21 1.72 -2.48
N SER A 150 17.17 2.21 -1.70
CA SER A 150 16.87 2.77 -0.40
C SER A 150 16.00 4.03 -0.55
N PRO A 151 14.85 4.13 0.12
CA PRO A 151 14.00 5.33 0.06
C PRO A 151 14.65 6.57 0.68
N TYR A 152 15.75 6.40 1.44
CA TYR A 152 16.53 7.50 2.01
C TYR A 152 17.53 8.09 1.01
N LEU A 153 17.90 7.33 -0.02
CA LEU A 153 18.82 7.78 -1.08
C LEU A 153 18.06 8.30 -2.32
N THR A 154 16.75 8.30 -2.26
CA THR A 154 15.85 8.87 -3.26
C THR A 154 15.16 10.09 -2.66
N ASP A 155 14.67 11.00 -3.48
CA ASP A 155 14.01 12.22 -3.01
C ASP A 155 12.58 12.00 -2.45
N ILE A 156 12.18 10.75 -2.18
CA ILE A 156 10.82 10.39 -1.75
C ILE A 156 10.37 11.16 -0.52
N PHE A 157 11.25 11.33 0.47
CA PHE A 157 10.92 12.02 1.71
C PHE A 157 11.18 13.53 1.67
N LYS A 158 11.82 14.04 0.61
CA LYS A 158 12.24 15.45 0.52
C LYS A 158 11.07 16.42 0.70
N SER A 159 10.03 16.26 -0.10
CA SER A 159 8.82 17.11 -0.02
C SER A 159 8.16 17.07 1.36
N LEU A 160 8.12 15.89 1.98
CA LEU A 160 7.59 15.73 3.33
C LEU A 160 8.43 16.48 4.37
N MET A 161 9.75 16.36 4.29
CA MET A 161 10.68 17.01 5.21
C MET A 161 10.70 18.53 5.03
N GLU A 162 10.62 19.02 3.79
CA GLU A 162 10.55 20.45 3.47
C GLU A 162 9.24 21.11 3.98
N LYS A 163 8.12 20.38 3.92
CA LYS A 163 6.82 20.84 4.46
C LYS A 163 6.78 20.89 5.99
N HIS A 164 7.66 20.17 6.66
CA HIS A 164 7.68 20.04 8.13
C HIS A 164 9.08 20.27 8.70
N PRO A 165 9.67 21.47 8.50
CA PRO A 165 11.03 21.77 8.96
C PRO A 165 11.16 21.81 10.50
N GLU A 166 10.03 21.92 11.21
CA GLU A 166 9.96 21.88 12.66
C GLU A 166 10.14 20.45 13.24
N ILE A 167 10.05 19.42 12.41
CA ILE A 167 10.13 18.03 12.84
C ILE A 167 11.60 17.55 12.80
N ARG A 168 12.05 16.97 13.90
CA ARG A 168 13.31 16.22 13.90
C ARG A 168 13.08 14.81 13.36
N TRP A 169 13.44 14.61 12.10
CA TRP A 169 13.32 13.32 11.44
C TRP A 169 14.39 12.34 11.88
N ASN A 170 14.02 11.07 12.05
CA ASN A 170 14.93 9.98 12.32
C ASN A 170 14.70 8.88 11.26
N ALA A 171 15.80 8.33 10.75
CA ALA A 171 15.75 7.18 9.87
C ALA A 171 15.44 5.90 10.65
N THR A 172 14.54 5.08 10.14
CA THR A 172 14.31 3.71 10.61
C THR A 172 15.00 2.76 9.64
N LEU A 173 15.89 1.94 10.12
CA LEU A 173 16.56 0.91 9.34
C LEU A 173 16.03 -0.45 9.80
N GLU A 174 15.61 -1.27 8.85
CA GLU A 174 15.32 -2.67 9.09
C GLU A 174 16.53 -3.48 8.65
N THR A 175 17.08 -4.25 9.59
CA THR A 175 18.17 -5.19 9.33
C THR A 175 17.63 -6.58 9.56
N ASN A 176 17.72 -7.45 8.58
CA ASN A 176 17.34 -8.86 8.68
C ASN A 176 18.55 -9.71 9.00
#